data_e47de4ff42da8e1b6313b8202f5faaa3
#
_entry.id   e47de4ff42da8e1b6313b8202f5faaa3
#
_cell.length_a   1.000
_cell.length_b   1.000
_cell.length_c   1.000
_cell.angle_alpha   90.00
_cell.angle_beta   90.00
_cell.angle_gamma   90.00
#
_symmetry.space_group_name_H-M   'P 1'
#
loop_
_entity.id
_entity.type
_entity.pdbx_description
1 polymer ?
#
loop_
_entity_poly.entity_id
_entity_poly.type
_entity_poly.pdbx_seq_one_letter_code
_entity_poly.pdbx_strand_id
1 'polypeptide(L)'
;KRGPRNLVPVMRNVEVVEYPADQTQLTRNYTEESLAFIRANRGKPFFLYLAFGATHAPHQAPDDYLAKWRGRFDEGWDVARQRVYERQLEMGVIPPGTQLAPRNPGVEAWADLSTDEQAVACRLQEAFAAMLDHTDAQLGRLLDTLDDLGITEDTIVVALSDNGASQEGRALGVLDSFRHFNDVDQPLEEAMERLDDIGTRTSSTNYPWGWAQVGNTPGKRYKQNTHSGGIRDPLIISWPGGIDTATQGQLRTQFHHVIDLAPTLLELVGVTAPDEIAGIAQQPIEGTSLSYTFQPAAEDAVAVPTRKERQYFEMFGHRAIWADGWKAVAFHRPETSLED
;
A
#
# COMPACT_ATOMS: atom_id res chain seq x y z
N LYS A 1 29.38 5.54 -20.17
CA LYS A 1 27.99 5.03 -20.40
C LYS A 1 27.67 4.13 -19.24
N ARG A 2 26.88 4.61 -18.29
CA ARG A 2 26.38 3.77 -17.18
C ARG A 2 25.23 2.94 -17.74
N GLY A 3 25.32 1.62 -17.69
CA GLY A 3 24.25 0.71 -18.09
C GLY A 3 23.02 0.81 -17.19
N PRO A 4 21.90 0.16 -17.52
CA PRO A 4 20.71 0.16 -16.70
C PRO A 4 21.03 -0.39 -15.32
N ARG A 5 20.61 0.36 -14.26
CA ARG A 5 21.00 0.08 -12.87
C ARG A 5 20.17 -1.02 -12.22
N ASN A 6 19.02 -1.35 -12.78
CA ASN A 6 18.14 -2.41 -12.28
C ASN A 6 18.19 -3.61 -13.22
N LEU A 7 19.10 -4.52 -12.96
CA LEU A 7 19.28 -5.75 -13.74
C LEU A 7 18.39 -6.87 -13.17
N VAL A 8 17.09 -6.61 -13.05
CA VAL A 8 16.13 -7.61 -12.58
C VAL A 8 15.46 -8.27 -13.78
N PRO A 9 15.39 -9.61 -13.85
CA PRO A 9 14.64 -10.30 -14.89
C PRO A 9 13.15 -10.31 -14.59
N VAL A 10 12.31 -10.27 -15.60
CA VAL A 10 10.92 -10.73 -15.51
C VAL A 10 10.90 -12.23 -15.82
N MET A 11 10.28 -12.97 -14.95
CA MET A 11 10.17 -14.43 -15.05
C MET A 11 8.73 -14.83 -15.37
N ARG A 12 8.57 -15.81 -16.26
CA ARG A 12 7.32 -16.57 -16.39
C ARG A 12 7.61 -18.00 -15.94
N ASN A 13 7.10 -18.38 -14.78
CA ASN A 13 7.49 -19.61 -14.07
C ASN A 13 9.02 -19.63 -13.85
N VAL A 14 9.75 -20.48 -14.55
CA VAL A 14 11.21 -20.62 -14.45
C VAL A 14 11.97 -20.03 -15.63
N GLU A 15 11.25 -19.41 -16.57
CA GLU A 15 11.84 -18.85 -17.80
C GLU A 15 11.98 -17.33 -17.70
N VAL A 16 13.13 -16.78 -18.07
CA VAL A 16 13.36 -15.34 -18.21
C VAL A 16 12.67 -14.87 -19.48
N VAL A 17 11.67 -13.98 -19.36
CA VAL A 17 10.95 -13.40 -20.50
C VAL A 17 11.41 -12.00 -20.86
N GLU A 18 12.00 -11.27 -19.93
CA GLU A 18 12.56 -9.94 -20.13
C GLU A 18 13.80 -9.72 -19.25
N TYR A 19 14.88 -9.18 -19.83
CA TYR A 19 16.08 -8.82 -19.10
C TYR A 19 16.90 -7.75 -19.86
N PRO A 20 17.27 -6.63 -19.25
CA PRO A 20 16.74 -6.15 -17.97
C PRO A 20 15.29 -5.69 -18.10
N ALA A 21 14.51 -5.85 -17.05
CA ALA A 21 13.11 -5.44 -17.03
C ALA A 21 12.98 -3.92 -17.17
N ASP A 22 11.99 -3.47 -17.95
CA ASP A 22 11.52 -2.09 -17.92
C ASP A 22 10.51 -1.91 -16.79
N GLN A 23 10.98 -1.43 -15.64
CA GLN A 23 10.14 -1.32 -14.44
C GLN A 23 8.99 -0.31 -14.61
N THR A 24 9.10 0.66 -15.52
CA THR A 24 7.99 1.58 -15.84
C THR A 24 6.79 0.84 -16.43
N GLN A 25 6.98 -0.34 -16.98
CA GLN A 25 5.95 -1.14 -17.63
C GLN A 25 5.52 -2.39 -16.84
N LEU A 26 6.16 -2.69 -15.71
CA LEU A 26 5.88 -3.94 -14.95
C LEU A 26 4.42 -4.07 -14.55
N THR A 27 3.82 -3.02 -14.01
CA THR A 27 2.42 -3.03 -13.59
C THR A 27 1.48 -3.37 -14.76
N ARG A 28 1.71 -2.76 -15.92
CA ARG A 28 1.00 -3.07 -17.16
C ARG A 28 1.21 -4.53 -17.59
N ASN A 29 2.45 -5.00 -17.59
CA ASN A 29 2.78 -6.36 -18.03
C ASN A 29 2.10 -7.41 -17.14
N TYR A 30 2.08 -7.22 -15.81
CA TYR A 30 1.36 -8.09 -14.88
C TYR A 30 -0.16 -8.05 -15.12
N THR A 31 -0.70 -6.88 -15.44
CA THR A 31 -2.11 -6.74 -15.81
C THR A 31 -2.43 -7.51 -17.08
N GLU A 32 -1.64 -7.41 -18.14
CA GLU A 32 -1.87 -8.16 -19.39
C GLU A 32 -1.92 -9.68 -19.15
N GLU A 33 -0.97 -10.22 -18.37
CA GLU A 33 -0.98 -11.64 -18.01
C GLU A 33 -2.22 -12.02 -17.18
N SER A 34 -2.63 -11.15 -16.26
CA SER A 34 -3.84 -11.34 -15.45
C SER A 34 -5.11 -11.33 -16.29
N LEU A 35 -5.24 -10.40 -17.24
CA LEU A 35 -6.35 -10.34 -18.17
C LEU A 35 -6.43 -11.59 -19.06
N ALA A 36 -5.27 -12.06 -19.54
CA ALA A 36 -5.20 -13.30 -20.31
C ALA A 36 -5.65 -14.50 -19.47
N PHE A 37 -5.21 -14.59 -18.21
CA PHE A 37 -5.62 -15.63 -17.26
C PHE A 37 -7.13 -15.60 -16.99
N ILE A 38 -7.71 -14.43 -16.69
CA ILE A 38 -9.15 -14.27 -16.44
C ILE A 38 -9.97 -14.75 -17.65
N ARG A 39 -9.61 -14.26 -18.87
CA ARG A 39 -10.30 -14.65 -20.11
C ARG A 39 -10.25 -16.17 -20.36
N ALA A 40 -9.10 -16.79 -20.10
CA ALA A 40 -8.93 -18.23 -20.28
C ALA A 40 -9.71 -19.07 -19.24
N ASN A 41 -10.04 -18.50 -18.07
CA ASN A 41 -10.71 -19.21 -16.98
C ASN A 41 -12.16 -18.74 -16.72
N ARG A 42 -12.74 -17.84 -17.53
CA ARG A 42 -14.04 -17.23 -17.32
C ARG A 42 -15.22 -18.20 -17.10
N GLY A 43 -15.10 -19.43 -17.55
CA GLY A 43 -16.16 -20.44 -17.46
C GLY A 43 -16.00 -21.43 -16.30
N LYS A 44 -15.08 -21.20 -15.37
CA LYS A 44 -14.83 -22.04 -14.21
C LYS A 44 -14.34 -21.22 -13.02
N PRO A 45 -14.45 -21.72 -11.78
CA PRO A 45 -13.87 -21.06 -10.62
C PRO A 45 -12.37 -20.81 -10.78
N PHE A 46 -11.90 -19.63 -10.40
CA PHE A 46 -10.47 -19.30 -10.38
C PHE A 46 -10.11 -18.48 -9.13
N PHE A 47 -8.85 -18.53 -8.77
CA PHE A 47 -8.22 -17.65 -7.79
C PHE A 47 -7.04 -16.95 -8.44
N LEU A 48 -7.01 -15.62 -8.36
CA LEU A 48 -5.92 -14.80 -8.85
C LEU A 48 -5.34 -13.98 -7.71
N TYR A 49 -4.06 -14.16 -7.40
CA TYR A 49 -3.31 -13.30 -6.50
C TYR A 49 -2.41 -12.37 -7.35
N LEU A 50 -2.84 -11.11 -7.50
CA LEU A 50 -2.12 -10.11 -8.29
C LEU A 50 -1.35 -9.18 -7.35
N ALA A 51 -0.08 -9.49 -7.14
CA ALA A 51 0.83 -8.72 -6.32
C ALA A 51 1.65 -7.75 -7.19
N PHE A 52 1.17 -6.52 -7.33
CA PHE A 52 1.94 -5.47 -7.99
C PHE A 52 3.20 -5.12 -7.18
N GLY A 53 4.32 -4.83 -7.87
CA GLY A 53 5.48 -4.20 -7.24
C GLY A 53 5.24 -2.72 -6.90
N ALA A 54 4.26 -2.10 -7.51
CA ALA A 54 3.83 -0.73 -7.24
C ALA A 54 2.97 -0.69 -5.95
N THR A 55 3.16 0.30 -5.08
CA THR A 55 4.04 1.46 -5.26
C THR A 55 5.35 1.36 -4.43
N HIS A 56 5.92 0.18 -4.30
CA HIS A 56 7.23 0.03 -3.66
C HIS A 56 8.33 0.71 -4.49
N ALA A 57 9.32 1.32 -3.83
CA ALA A 57 10.49 1.85 -4.52
C ALA A 57 11.25 0.74 -5.29
N PRO A 58 11.89 1.06 -6.45
CA PRO A 58 12.05 2.39 -7.03
C PRO A 58 10.77 2.92 -7.67
N HIS A 59 10.46 4.19 -7.39
CA HIS A 59 9.29 4.83 -7.98
C HIS A 59 9.56 5.16 -9.43
N GLN A 60 8.91 4.46 -10.33
CA GLN A 60 9.04 4.60 -11.78
C GLN A 60 7.67 4.47 -12.43
N ALA A 61 7.40 5.31 -13.43
CA ALA A 61 6.16 5.30 -14.19
C ALA A 61 6.40 5.66 -15.66
N PRO A 62 5.46 5.36 -16.56
CA PRO A 62 5.49 5.86 -17.93
C PRO A 62 5.53 7.39 -17.98
N ASP A 63 6.17 7.94 -19.02
CA ASP A 63 6.44 9.38 -19.15
C ASP A 63 5.16 10.25 -19.14
N ASP A 64 4.07 9.76 -19.71
CA ASP A 64 2.78 10.44 -19.74
C ASP A 64 2.17 10.59 -18.33
N TYR A 65 2.33 9.58 -17.48
CA TYR A 65 1.94 9.67 -16.07
C TYR A 65 2.84 10.60 -15.28
N LEU A 66 4.16 10.57 -15.49
CA LEU A 66 5.08 11.52 -14.87
C LEU A 66 4.72 12.96 -15.23
N ALA A 67 4.42 13.23 -16.50
CA ALA A 67 4.02 14.56 -16.97
C ALA A 67 2.71 15.06 -16.32
N LYS A 68 1.74 14.18 -16.10
CA LYS A 68 0.44 14.51 -15.45
C LYS A 68 0.61 15.06 -14.03
N TRP A 69 1.62 14.60 -13.30
CA TRP A 69 1.83 14.95 -11.89
C TRP A 69 2.82 16.10 -11.67
N ARG A 70 3.42 16.66 -12.72
CA ARG A 70 4.34 17.80 -12.63
C ARG A 70 3.71 19.01 -11.93
N GLY A 71 4.41 19.58 -10.92
CA GLY A 71 3.99 20.75 -10.17
C GLY A 71 2.77 20.54 -9.26
N ARG A 72 2.39 19.31 -8.97
CA ARG A 72 1.21 19.02 -8.14
C ARG A 72 1.49 18.99 -6.63
N PHE A 73 2.75 19.10 -6.24
CA PHE A 73 3.19 18.98 -4.85
C PHE A 73 3.99 20.18 -4.34
N ASP A 74 3.96 21.29 -5.09
CA ASP A 74 4.71 22.52 -4.76
C ASP A 74 4.25 23.17 -3.43
N GLU A 75 3.05 22.84 -2.96
CA GLU A 75 2.53 23.27 -1.65
C GLU A 75 3.28 22.65 -0.46
N GLY A 76 4.02 21.57 -0.69
CA GLY A 76 4.79 20.86 0.30
C GLY A 76 3.99 19.91 1.22
N TRP A 77 4.72 19.08 1.94
CA TRP A 77 4.12 18.01 2.74
C TRP A 77 3.31 18.47 3.96
N ASP A 78 3.62 19.62 4.57
CA ASP A 78 2.86 20.08 5.73
C ASP A 78 1.43 20.49 5.31
N VAL A 79 1.30 21.24 4.21
CA VAL A 79 -0.01 21.63 3.64
C VAL A 79 -0.75 20.41 3.09
N ALA A 80 -0.07 19.56 2.33
CA ALA A 80 -0.66 18.33 1.80
C ALA A 80 -1.19 17.43 2.92
N ARG A 81 -0.44 17.28 4.02
CA ARG A 81 -0.84 16.47 5.17
C ARG A 81 -2.09 17.00 5.85
N GLN A 82 -2.16 18.31 6.06
CA GLN A 82 -3.33 18.96 6.65
C GLN A 82 -4.57 18.76 5.76
N ARG A 83 -4.42 18.97 4.45
CA ARG A 83 -5.49 18.75 3.47
C ARG A 83 -5.98 17.29 3.45
N VAL A 84 -5.07 16.31 3.49
CA VAL A 84 -5.44 14.88 3.55
C VAL A 84 -6.22 14.58 4.83
N TYR A 85 -5.78 15.11 5.96
CA TYR A 85 -6.45 14.92 7.25
C TYR A 85 -7.88 15.50 7.25
N GLU A 86 -8.04 16.75 6.76
CA GLU A 86 -9.35 17.38 6.65
C GLU A 86 -10.29 16.60 5.73
N ARG A 87 -9.76 16.14 4.59
CA ARG A 87 -10.51 15.31 3.65
C ARG A 87 -10.95 13.97 4.25
N GLN A 88 -10.10 13.34 5.05
CA GLN A 88 -10.44 12.09 5.75
C GLN A 88 -11.57 12.29 6.77
N LEU A 89 -11.57 13.43 7.48
CA LEU A 89 -12.66 13.80 8.39
C LEU A 89 -13.98 14.05 7.64
N GLU A 90 -13.94 14.83 6.55
CA GLU A 90 -15.11 15.10 5.71
C GLU A 90 -15.73 13.83 5.13
N MET A 91 -14.90 12.89 4.69
CA MET A 91 -15.33 11.61 4.14
C MET A 91 -15.75 10.58 5.22
N GLY A 92 -15.53 10.88 6.49
CA GLY A 92 -15.77 9.93 7.60
C GLY A 92 -14.80 8.74 7.63
N VAL A 93 -13.69 8.79 6.90
CA VAL A 93 -12.64 7.73 6.90
C VAL A 93 -11.98 7.62 8.27
N ILE A 94 -11.88 8.74 8.97
CA ILE A 94 -11.44 8.80 10.37
C ILE A 94 -12.55 9.37 11.25
N PRO A 95 -12.69 8.91 12.51
CA PRO A 95 -13.71 9.40 13.42
C PRO A 95 -13.61 10.91 13.68
N PRO A 96 -14.76 11.60 13.91
CA PRO A 96 -14.75 12.97 14.41
C PRO A 96 -13.92 13.09 15.70
N GLY A 97 -13.13 14.17 15.83
CA GLY A 97 -12.27 14.39 16.98
C GLY A 97 -10.93 13.64 16.93
N THR A 98 -10.65 12.85 15.88
CA THR A 98 -9.32 12.33 15.63
C THR A 98 -8.33 13.50 15.57
N GLN A 99 -7.23 13.40 16.29
CA GLN A 99 -6.18 14.42 16.26
C GLN A 99 -5.09 14.05 15.25
N LEU A 100 -4.67 15.03 14.45
CA LEU A 100 -3.51 14.86 13.60
C LEU A 100 -2.25 14.70 14.46
N ALA A 101 -1.55 13.59 14.32
CA ALA A 101 -0.30 13.38 15.03
C ALA A 101 0.74 14.46 14.66
N PRO A 102 1.64 14.87 15.56
CA PRO A 102 2.74 15.78 15.21
C PRO A 102 3.63 15.15 14.13
N ARG A 103 4.52 15.97 13.53
CA ARG A 103 5.53 15.43 12.60
C ARG A 103 6.34 14.33 13.29
N ASN A 104 6.66 13.30 12.55
CA ASN A 104 7.54 12.24 13.05
C ASN A 104 8.95 12.81 13.30
N PRO A 105 9.70 12.28 14.28
CA PRO A 105 11.08 12.69 14.49
C PRO A 105 11.92 12.61 13.21
N GLY A 106 12.72 13.64 12.94
CA GLY A 106 13.56 13.76 11.76
C GLY A 106 12.86 14.30 10.50
N VAL A 107 11.55 14.57 10.57
CA VAL A 107 10.85 15.29 9.50
C VAL A 107 10.93 16.78 9.76
N GLU A 108 11.64 17.51 8.92
CA GLU A 108 11.75 18.96 8.96
C GLU A 108 10.46 19.64 8.50
N ALA A 109 10.24 20.90 8.92
CA ALA A 109 9.17 21.69 8.35
C ALA A 109 9.47 21.97 6.87
N TRP A 110 8.47 21.92 6.03
CA TRP A 110 8.63 22.22 4.60
C TRP A 110 9.30 23.58 4.36
N ALA A 111 8.92 24.58 5.16
CA ALA A 111 9.44 25.93 5.04
C ALA A 111 10.92 26.09 5.45
N ASP A 112 11.48 25.09 6.16
CA ASP A 112 12.87 25.12 6.61
C ASP A 112 13.83 24.50 5.56
N LEU A 113 13.27 23.83 4.52
CA LEU A 113 14.04 23.28 3.41
C LEU A 113 14.51 24.37 2.45
N SER A 114 15.69 24.20 1.88
CA SER A 114 16.16 25.00 0.75
C SER A 114 15.28 24.78 -0.49
N THR A 115 15.34 25.72 -1.43
CA THR A 115 14.60 25.63 -2.70
C THR A 115 14.95 24.38 -3.49
N ASP A 116 16.21 23.94 -3.46
CA ASP A 116 16.68 22.75 -4.18
C ASP A 116 16.19 21.46 -3.52
N GLU A 117 16.18 21.39 -2.18
CA GLU A 117 15.60 20.27 -1.43
C GLU A 117 14.10 20.15 -1.70
N GLN A 118 13.37 21.28 -1.70
CA GLN A 118 11.95 21.29 -2.05
C GLN A 118 11.72 20.81 -3.48
N ALA A 119 12.51 21.24 -4.45
CA ALA A 119 12.39 20.82 -5.85
C ALA A 119 12.61 19.32 -6.01
N VAL A 120 13.65 18.76 -5.37
CA VAL A 120 13.93 17.32 -5.39
C VAL A 120 12.81 16.53 -4.69
N ALA A 121 12.36 16.99 -3.52
CA ALA A 121 11.29 16.35 -2.76
C ALA A 121 9.97 16.31 -3.54
N CYS A 122 9.59 17.41 -4.22
CA CYS A 122 8.43 17.45 -5.10
C CYS A 122 8.54 16.43 -6.23
N ARG A 123 9.69 16.37 -6.90
CA ARG A 123 9.91 15.47 -8.01
C ARG A 123 9.83 13.99 -7.60
N LEU A 124 10.36 13.64 -6.43
CA LEU A 124 10.27 12.29 -5.86
C LEU A 124 8.82 11.90 -5.55
N GLN A 125 8.02 12.82 -5.05
CA GLN A 125 6.59 12.59 -4.79
C GLN A 125 5.77 12.48 -6.07
N GLU A 126 6.08 13.28 -7.09
CA GLU A 126 5.46 13.18 -8.41
C GLU A 126 5.68 11.80 -9.04
N ALA A 127 6.88 11.24 -8.90
CA ALA A 127 7.19 9.89 -9.37
C ALA A 127 6.36 8.81 -8.65
N PHE A 128 6.21 8.92 -7.33
CA PHE A 128 5.33 8.04 -6.55
C PHE A 128 3.87 8.15 -6.99
N ALA A 129 3.36 9.38 -7.11
CA ALA A 129 1.97 9.62 -7.51
C ALA A 129 1.69 9.12 -8.94
N ALA A 130 2.63 9.31 -9.86
CA ALA A 130 2.55 8.80 -11.22
C ALA A 130 2.51 7.26 -11.27
N MET A 131 3.31 6.59 -10.43
CA MET A 131 3.29 5.14 -10.31
C MET A 131 1.96 4.62 -9.75
N LEU A 132 1.41 5.29 -8.73
CA LEU A 132 0.11 4.95 -8.16
C LEU A 132 -1.04 5.15 -9.17
N ASP A 133 -1.07 6.28 -9.87
CA ASP A 133 -2.06 6.60 -10.89
C ASP A 133 -2.01 5.59 -12.05
N HIS A 134 -0.80 5.19 -12.48
CA HIS A 134 -0.63 4.12 -13.47
C HIS A 134 -1.18 2.79 -12.95
N THR A 135 -0.96 2.47 -11.67
CA THR A 135 -1.46 1.23 -11.06
C THR A 135 -2.99 1.23 -10.98
N ASP A 136 -3.58 2.35 -10.58
CA ASP A 136 -5.03 2.54 -10.55
C ASP A 136 -5.67 2.34 -11.92
N ALA A 137 -5.08 2.92 -12.96
CA ALA A 137 -5.52 2.71 -14.34
C ALA A 137 -5.44 1.24 -14.78
N GLN A 138 -4.44 0.47 -14.32
CA GLN A 138 -4.35 -0.95 -14.62
C GLN A 138 -5.40 -1.78 -13.85
N LEU A 139 -5.72 -1.41 -12.61
CA LEU A 139 -6.83 -2.00 -11.87
C LEU A 139 -8.18 -1.72 -12.56
N GLY A 140 -8.40 -0.51 -13.05
CA GLY A 140 -9.59 -0.16 -13.85
C GLY A 140 -9.76 -1.11 -15.04
N ARG A 141 -8.69 -1.36 -15.81
CA ARG A 141 -8.73 -2.32 -16.94
C ARG A 141 -9.11 -3.74 -16.53
N LEU A 142 -8.70 -4.16 -15.33
CA LEU A 142 -9.08 -5.47 -14.80
C LEU A 142 -10.58 -5.51 -14.49
N LEU A 143 -11.09 -4.49 -13.81
CA LEU A 143 -12.53 -4.38 -13.49
C LEU A 143 -13.39 -4.31 -14.76
N ASP A 144 -13.02 -3.48 -15.74
CA ASP A 144 -13.68 -3.40 -17.04
C ASP A 144 -13.72 -4.78 -17.73
N THR A 145 -12.67 -5.57 -17.61
CA THR A 145 -12.63 -6.92 -18.20
C THR A 145 -13.58 -7.89 -17.50
N LEU A 146 -13.76 -7.80 -16.18
CA LEU A 146 -14.76 -8.60 -15.47
C LEU A 146 -16.18 -8.24 -15.95
N ASP A 147 -16.46 -6.94 -16.14
CA ASP A 147 -17.74 -6.44 -16.65
C ASP A 147 -17.99 -6.90 -18.09
N ASP A 148 -17.01 -6.75 -18.98
CA ASP A 148 -17.09 -7.18 -20.39
C ASP A 148 -17.35 -8.69 -20.52
N LEU A 149 -16.86 -9.47 -19.59
CA LEU A 149 -17.05 -10.94 -19.54
C LEU A 149 -18.36 -11.34 -18.84
N GLY A 150 -19.07 -10.40 -18.21
CA GLY A 150 -20.30 -10.64 -17.47
C GLY A 150 -20.12 -11.49 -16.22
N ILE A 151 -18.97 -11.40 -15.55
CA ILE A 151 -18.64 -12.20 -14.34
C ILE A 151 -18.43 -11.36 -13.09
N THR A 152 -18.67 -10.07 -13.14
CA THR A 152 -18.47 -9.13 -12.01
C THR A 152 -19.32 -9.52 -10.80
N GLU A 153 -20.59 -9.90 -11.00
CA GLU A 153 -21.50 -10.30 -9.91
C GLU A 153 -20.99 -11.53 -9.14
N ASP A 154 -20.30 -12.44 -9.82
CA ASP A 154 -19.78 -13.69 -9.28
C ASP A 154 -18.29 -13.63 -8.88
N THR A 155 -17.71 -12.42 -8.89
CA THR A 155 -16.29 -12.23 -8.59
C THR A 155 -16.09 -11.37 -7.33
N ILE A 156 -15.36 -11.93 -6.35
CA ILE A 156 -14.90 -11.19 -5.17
C ILE A 156 -13.57 -10.53 -5.53
N VAL A 157 -13.52 -9.21 -5.50
CA VAL A 157 -12.30 -8.42 -5.69
C VAL A 157 -11.86 -7.86 -4.34
N VAL A 158 -10.64 -8.16 -3.94
CA VAL A 158 -10.01 -7.65 -2.71
C VAL A 158 -8.81 -6.82 -3.10
N ALA A 159 -8.82 -5.55 -2.75
CA ALA A 159 -7.70 -4.63 -2.95
C ALA A 159 -7.21 -4.09 -1.61
N LEU A 160 -5.91 -4.22 -1.36
CA LEU A 160 -5.28 -3.76 -0.11
C LEU A 160 -3.84 -3.31 -0.33
N SER A 161 -3.33 -2.52 0.60
CA SER A 161 -1.90 -2.31 0.79
C SER A 161 -1.40 -3.29 1.87
N ASP A 162 -0.15 -3.75 1.76
CA ASP A 162 0.47 -4.71 2.67
C ASP A 162 1.10 -4.06 3.90
N ASN A 163 1.44 -2.78 3.81
CA ASN A 163 1.96 -1.94 4.90
C ASN A 163 1.80 -0.45 4.59
N GLY A 164 1.97 0.36 5.61
CA GLY A 164 2.00 1.81 5.46
C GLY A 164 3.19 2.32 4.66
N ALA A 165 3.17 3.60 4.32
CA ALA A 165 4.20 4.27 3.54
C ALA A 165 5.60 4.11 4.15
N SER A 166 6.60 3.92 3.28
CA SER A 166 7.97 3.55 3.66
C SER A 166 8.79 4.73 4.19
N GLN A 167 9.61 4.44 5.20
CA GLN A 167 10.65 5.36 5.70
C GLN A 167 12.02 5.17 5.01
N GLU A 168 12.12 4.23 4.07
CA GLU A 168 13.41 3.83 3.47
C GLU A 168 14.03 4.93 2.60
N GLY A 169 13.25 5.95 2.21
CA GLY A 169 13.75 7.14 1.52
C GLY A 169 14.50 8.13 2.42
N ARG A 170 14.55 7.94 3.74
CA ARG A 170 15.19 8.84 4.73
C ARG A 170 14.63 10.27 4.68
N ALA A 171 15.35 11.23 5.29
CA ALA A 171 14.86 12.61 5.46
C ALA A 171 14.63 13.33 4.13
N LEU A 172 15.56 13.24 3.18
CA LEU A 172 15.57 14.01 1.93
C LEU A 172 15.23 13.19 0.67
N GLY A 173 14.93 11.91 0.83
CA GLY A 173 14.71 11.01 -0.29
C GLY A 173 15.99 10.28 -0.74
N VAL A 174 15.82 9.34 -1.66
CA VAL A 174 16.89 8.54 -2.23
C VAL A 174 16.83 8.64 -3.75
N LEU A 175 17.95 9.00 -4.37
CA LEU A 175 18.07 9.16 -5.83
C LEU A 175 18.51 7.88 -6.54
N ASP A 176 19.24 7.05 -5.83
CA ASP A 176 19.79 5.80 -6.34
C ASP A 176 19.82 4.78 -5.18
N SER A 177 18.84 3.88 -5.16
CA SER A 177 18.70 2.88 -4.11
C SER A 177 19.94 1.98 -3.97
N PHE A 178 20.64 1.70 -5.08
CA PHE A 178 21.84 0.89 -5.01
C PHE A 178 22.99 1.60 -4.28
N ARG A 179 23.19 2.90 -4.56
CA ARG A 179 24.17 3.72 -3.82
C ARG A 179 23.77 3.84 -2.35
N HIS A 180 22.49 4.05 -2.09
CA HIS A 180 21.94 4.15 -0.74
C HIS A 180 22.25 2.91 0.12
N PHE A 181 21.96 1.71 -0.38
CA PHE A 181 22.22 0.46 0.34
C PHE A 181 23.70 0.11 0.47
N ASN A 182 24.58 0.79 -0.23
CA ASN A 182 26.02 0.66 -0.15
C ASN A 182 26.68 1.86 0.57
N ASP A 183 25.92 2.69 1.27
CA ASP A 183 26.37 3.88 2.00
C ASP A 183 27.22 4.85 1.14
N VAL A 184 26.90 4.93 -0.16
CA VAL A 184 27.53 5.87 -1.10
C VAL A 184 26.77 7.18 -1.08
N ASP A 185 27.48 8.27 -0.84
CA ASP A 185 26.91 9.61 -0.77
C ASP A 185 26.14 10.02 -2.05
N GLN A 186 25.09 10.79 -1.88
CA GLN A 186 24.19 11.28 -2.93
C GLN A 186 23.96 12.79 -2.74
N PRO A 187 24.91 13.63 -3.19
CA PRO A 187 24.82 15.07 -3.01
C PRO A 187 23.59 15.68 -3.66
N LEU A 188 23.05 16.75 -3.07
CA LEU A 188 21.88 17.45 -3.57
C LEU A 188 22.11 18.04 -4.96
N GLU A 189 23.34 18.52 -5.23
CA GLU A 189 23.74 19.04 -6.54
C GLU A 189 23.61 18.00 -7.66
N GLU A 190 23.99 16.74 -7.37
CA GLU A 190 23.79 15.64 -8.33
C GLU A 190 22.30 15.35 -8.56
N ALA A 191 21.47 15.53 -7.52
CA ALA A 191 20.02 15.41 -7.63
C ALA A 191 19.43 16.48 -8.56
N MET A 192 19.87 17.70 -8.40
CA MET A 192 19.43 18.84 -9.21
C MET A 192 19.83 18.67 -10.69
N GLU A 193 21.04 18.20 -10.97
CA GLU A 193 21.50 17.90 -12.35
C GLU A 193 20.67 16.81 -13.02
N ARG A 194 20.02 15.94 -12.24
CA ARG A 194 19.28 14.77 -12.71
C ARG A 194 17.78 14.82 -12.36
N LEU A 195 17.27 16.02 -12.08
CA LEU A 195 15.90 16.22 -11.64
C LEU A 195 14.87 15.63 -12.62
N ASP A 196 15.13 15.71 -13.93
CA ASP A 196 14.26 15.16 -14.97
C ASP A 196 14.39 13.64 -15.17
N ASP A 197 15.44 13.01 -14.62
CA ASP A 197 15.58 11.55 -14.63
C ASP A 197 14.68 10.89 -13.59
N ILE A 198 14.27 11.61 -12.53
CA ILE A 198 13.48 11.07 -11.41
C ILE A 198 12.16 10.50 -11.92
N GLY A 199 11.90 9.25 -11.58
CA GLY A 199 10.70 8.52 -11.98
C GLY A 199 10.81 7.78 -13.32
N THR A 200 11.85 8.08 -14.14
CA THR A 200 12.07 7.41 -15.43
C THR A 200 12.72 6.04 -15.26
N ARG A 201 12.80 5.27 -16.34
CA ARG A 201 13.46 3.96 -16.36
C ARG A 201 14.95 3.96 -15.95
N THR A 202 15.60 5.12 -15.94
CA THR A 202 17.02 5.29 -15.60
C THR A 202 17.24 5.65 -14.14
N SER A 203 16.18 5.89 -13.38
CA SER A 203 16.24 6.23 -11.97
C SER A 203 15.97 5.02 -11.05
N SER A 204 16.33 5.14 -9.79
CA SER A 204 16.03 4.15 -8.75
C SER A 204 15.75 4.87 -7.44
N THR A 205 14.64 5.62 -7.42
CA THR A 205 14.35 6.63 -6.41
C THR A 205 13.37 6.17 -5.35
N ASN A 206 13.42 6.83 -4.18
CA ASN A 206 12.43 6.72 -3.13
C ASN A 206 12.15 8.10 -2.52
N TYR A 207 10.92 8.40 -2.13
CA TYR A 207 10.52 9.69 -1.60
C TYR A 207 10.97 9.93 -0.15
N PRO A 208 11.10 11.20 0.31
CA PRO A 208 11.50 11.53 1.67
C PRO A 208 10.42 11.24 2.72
N TRP A 209 10.83 11.18 4.00
CA TRP A 209 9.95 10.94 5.16
C TRP A 209 8.76 11.90 5.23
N GLY A 210 8.92 13.15 4.81
CA GLY A 210 7.82 14.11 4.80
C GLY A 210 6.64 13.64 3.97
N TRP A 211 6.89 13.12 2.78
CA TRP A 211 5.85 12.56 1.92
C TRP A 211 5.33 11.21 2.40
N ALA A 212 6.21 10.34 2.93
CA ALA A 212 5.78 9.10 3.58
C ALA A 212 4.80 9.38 4.73
N GLN A 213 5.07 10.41 5.52
CA GLN A 213 4.19 10.86 6.60
C GLN A 213 2.83 11.36 6.07
N VAL A 214 2.77 12.02 4.92
CA VAL A 214 1.51 12.41 4.26
C VAL A 214 0.70 11.17 3.93
N GLY A 215 1.32 10.15 3.32
CA GLY A 215 0.67 8.88 2.99
C GLY A 215 0.11 8.13 4.21
N ASN A 216 0.72 8.30 5.38
CA ASN A 216 0.31 7.63 6.62
C ASN A 216 -0.64 8.47 7.51
N THR A 217 -1.15 9.60 7.00
CA THR A 217 -2.07 10.48 7.75
C THR A 217 -3.33 9.73 8.19
N PRO A 218 -3.80 9.89 9.45
CA PRO A 218 -3.28 10.75 10.52
C PRO A 218 -2.26 10.05 11.44
N GLY A 219 -1.86 8.82 11.13
CA GLY A 219 -1.05 7.95 11.96
C GLY A 219 0.39 8.43 12.17
N LYS A 220 1.02 7.84 13.19
CA LYS A 220 2.46 8.02 13.47
C LYS A 220 3.26 6.92 12.80
N ARG A 221 4.51 7.25 12.44
CA ARG A 221 5.51 6.32 11.92
C ARG A 221 5.16 5.76 10.54
N TYR A 222 5.82 4.70 10.16
CA TYR A 222 5.95 4.22 8.79
C TYR A 222 5.96 2.70 8.75
N LYS A 223 6.01 2.11 7.56
CA LYS A 223 6.42 0.71 7.33
C LYS A 223 7.53 0.30 8.31
N GLN A 224 7.58 -0.94 8.74
CA GLN A 224 8.49 -1.50 9.74
C GLN A 224 8.19 -1.11 11.19
N ASN A 225 7.20 -0.26 11.46
CA ASN A 225 6.80 0.12 12.80
C ASN A 225 5.39 -0.42 13.11
N THR A 226 5.15 -0.77 14.35
CA THR A 226 3.84 -1.24 14.83
C THR A 226 2.87 -0.10 15.19
N HIS A 227 3.26 1.15 14.97
CA HIS A 227 2.37 2.32 15.05
C HIS A 227 1.36 2.32 13.89
N SER A 228 0.29 3.10 14.02
CA SER A 228 -0.79 3.11 13.03
C SER A 228 -0.34 3.49 11.62
N GLY A 229 0.68 4.35 11.47
CA GLY A 229 1.23 4.68 10.15
C GLY A 229 1.98 3.53 9.46
N GLY A 230 2.30 2.45 10.17
CA GLY A 230 2.96 1.28 9.58
C GLY A 230 2.03 0.09 9.34
N ILE A 231 0.86 0.05 10.02
CA ILE A 231 0.00 -1.15 10.03
C ILE A 231 -1.49 -0.86 9.82
N ARG A 232 -1.90 0.39 9.65
CA ARG A 232 -3.28 0.74 9.35
C ARG A 232 -3.39 1.06 7.86
N ASP A 233 -3.70 0.04 7.10
CA ASP A 233 -3.68 0.08 5.66
C ASP A 233 -5.09 -0.01 5.08
N PRO A 234 -5.35 0.55 3.87
CA PRO A 234 -6.64 0.45 3.24
C PRO A 234 -6.95 -0.99 2.82
N LEU A 235 -8.22 -1.37 2.98
CA LEU A 235 -8.79 -2.60 2.47
C LEU A 235 -10.11 -2.27 1.78
N ILE A 236 -10.27 -2.70 0.54
CA ILE A 236 -11.50 -2.60 -0.23
C ILE A 236 -11.92 -4.01 -0.63
N ILE A 237 -13.18 -4.35 -0.40
CA ILE A 237 -13.78 -5.60 -0.88
C ILE A 237 -14.98 -5.23 -1.73
N SER A 238 -14.98 -5.68 -2.97
CA SER A 238 -16.08 -5.53 -3.91
C SER A 238 -16.60 -6.90 -4.32
N TRP A 239 -17.90 -7.12 -4.12
CA TRP A 239 -18.61 -8.32 -4.54
C TRP A 239 -20.10 -7.96 -4.75
N PRO A 240 -20.46 -7.48 -5.92
CA PRO A 240 -21.83 -7.01 -6.17
C PRO A 240 -22.91 -8.06 -5.92
N GLY A 241 -22.66 -9.32 -6.29
CA GLY A 241 -23.61 -10.41 -6.08
C GLY A 241 -23.73 -10.92 -4.64
N GLY A 242 -22.84 -10.53 -3.73
CA GLY A 242 -22.84 -11.08 -2.35
C GLY A 242 -22.87 -10.04 -1.24
N ILE A 243 -22.52 -8.80 -1.50
CA ILE A 243 -22.64 -7.70 -0.53
C ILE A 243 -24.00 -7.02 -0.71
N ASP A 244 -24.77 -6.91 0.37
CA ASP A 244 -26.08 -6.26 0.34
C ASP A 244 -25.99 -4.85 -0.28
N THR A 245 -26.85 -4.57 -1.27
CA THR A 245 -26.84 -3.32 -2.02
C THR A 245 -27.04 -2.09 -1.14
N ALA A 246 -27.76 -2.20 -0.02
CA ALA A 246 -27.92 -1.13 0.96
C ALA A 246 -26.63 -0.76 1.69
N THR A 247 -25.62 -1.63 1.61
CA THR A 247 -24.33 -1.45 2.30
C THR A 247 -23.14 -1.23 1.38
N GLN A 248 -23.36 -1.30 0.07
CA GLN A 248 -22.30 -1.01 -0.92
C GLN A 248 -21.85 0.45 -0.83
N GLY A 249 -20.55 0.69 -1.04
CA GLY A 249 -19.94 2.02 -0.93
C GLY A 249 -19.82 2.56 0.49
N GLN A 250 -20.24 1.82 1.52
CA GLN A 250 -20.15 2.27 2.91
C GLN A 250 -18.78 1.90 3.52
N LEU A 251 -18.32 2.75 4.45
CA LEU A 251 -17.16 2.48 5.28
C LEU A 251 -17.48 1.43 6.34
N ARG A 252 -16.49 0.59 6.65
CA ARG A 252 -16.51 -0.38 7.74
C ARG A 252 -15.47 0.01 8.78
N THR A 253 -15.89 0.16 10.03
CA THR A 253 -15.04 0.62 11.13
C THR A 253 -14.61 -0.50 12.07
N GLN A 254 -15.06 -1.73 11.81
CA GLN A 254 -14.66 -2.90 12.57
C GLN A 254 -13.16 -3.14 12.42
N PHE A 255 -12.50 -3.49 13.52
CA PHE A 255 -11.09 -3.84 13.48
C PHE A 255 -10.89 -5.22 12.86
N HIS A 256 -10.02 -5.28 11.85
CA HIS A 256 -9.58 -6.51 11.19
C HIS A 256 -8.08 -6.50 10.96
N HIS A 257 -7.55 -7.66 10.66
CA HIS A 257 -6.14 -7.89 10.32
C HIS A 257 -6.04 -8.71 9.03
N VAL A 258 -4.92 -8.62 8.31
CA VAL A 258 -4.74 -9.34 7.04
C VAL A 258 -4.95 -10.85 7.14
N ILE A 259 -4.66 -11.46 8.33
CA ILE A 259 -4.92 -12.88 8.57
C ILE A 259 -6.40 -13.25 8.53
N ASP A 260 -7.30 -12.27 8.61
CA ASP A 260 -8.75 -12.46 8.58
C ASP A 260 -9.27 -12.67 7.15
N LEU A 261 -8.47 -12.34 6.13
CA LEU A 261 -8.87 -12.50 4.72
C LEU A 261 -9.00 -13.95 4.32
N ALA A 262 -8.05 -14.81 4.70
CA ALA A 262 -8.10 -16.22 4.34
C ALA A 262 -9.37 -16.94 4.85
N PRO A 263 -9.73 -16.90 6.15
CA PRO A 263 -10.97 -17.51 6.62
C PRO A 263 -12.22 -16.86 6.02
N THR A 264 -12.17 -15.54 5.72
CA THR A 264 -13.29 -14.87 5.06
C THR A 264 -13.52 -15.42 3.65
N LEU A 265 -12.48 -15.48 2.83
CA LEU A 265 -12.60 -15.98 1.46
C LEU A 265 -13.04 -17.45 1.44
N LEU A 266 -12.47 -18.30 2.31
CA LEU A 266 -12.88 -19.70 2.43
C LEU A 266 -14.36 -19.82 2.79
N GLU A 267 -14.84 -19.04 3.77
CA GLU A 267 -16.25 -19.01 4.15
C GLU A 267 -17.15 -18.60 2.98
N LEU A 268 -16.81 -17.50 2.29
CA LEU A 268 -17.61 -16.95 1.20
C LEU A 268 -17.70 -17.90 -0.01
N VAL A 269 -16.66 -18.66 -0.30
CA VAL A 269 -16.66 -19.64 -1.40
C VAL A 269 -17.08 -21.06 -0.96
N GLY A 270 -17.45 -21.23 0.31
CA GLY A 270 -17.93 -22.51 0.85
C GLY A 270 -16.87 -23.61 0.92
N VAL A 271 -15.59 -23.26 1.06
CA VAL A 271 -14.48 -24.20 1.15
C VAL A 271 -14.01 -24.31 2.59
N THR A 272 -13.93 -25.55 3.09
CA THR A 272 -13.34 -25.84 4.40
C THR A 272 -11.83 -26.08 4.24
N ALA A 273 -11.02 -25.38 5.04
CA ALA A 273 -9.59 -25.65 5.08
C ALA A 273 -9.33 -27.07 5.58
N PRO A 274 -8.45 -27.84 4.93
CA PRO A 274 -8.15 -29.19 5.38
C PRO A 274 -7.28 -29.17 6.65
N ASP A 275 -7.52 -30.13 7.55
CA ASP A 275 -6.69 -30.31 8.75
C ASP A 275 -5.32 -30.93 8.42
N GLU A 276 -5.18 -31.54 7.24
CA GLU A 276 -3.97 -32.22 6.78
C GLU A 276 -3.78 -32.02 5.26
N ILE A 277 -2.56 -31.73 4.83
CA ILE A 277 -2.16 -31.66 3.41
C ILE A 277 -0.95 -32.58 3.19
N ALA A 278 -1.09 -33.56 2.30
CA ALA A 278 -0.04 -34.52 1.94
C ALA A 278 0.61 -35.22 3.16
N GLY A 279 -0.20 -35.59 4.18
CA GLY A 279 0.26 -36.25 5.41
C GLY A 279 0.85 -35.27 6.45
N ILE A 280 0.76 -33.97 6.24
CA ILE A 280 1.26 -32.95 7.17
C ILE A 280 0.08 -32.23 7.82
N ALA A 281 -0.03 -32.31 9.15
CA ALA A 281 -1.03 -31.59 9.91
C ALA A 281 -0.86 -30.07 9.73
N GLN A 282 -1.96 -29.38 9.45
CA GLN A 282 -1.97 -27.95 9.23
C GLN A 282 -2.14 -27.18 10.54
N GLN A 283 -1.51 -26.02 10.64
CA GLN A 283 -1.77 -25.09 11.74
C GLN A 283 -3.18 -24.52 11.61
N PRO A 284 -3.93 -24.33 12.70
CA PRO A 284 -5.23 -23.68 12.68
C PRO A 284 -5.14 -22.27 12.09
N ILE A 285 -6.16 -21.88 11.32
CA ILE A 285 -6.29 -20.50 10.84
C ILE A 285 -6.77 -19.61 12.00
N GLU A 286 -5.91 -18.70 12.45
CA GLU A 286 -6.19 -17.83 13.62
C GLU A 286 -7.02 -16.58 13.28
N GLY A 287 -7.29 -16.32 12.00
CA GLY A 287 -8.08 -15.18 11.55
C GLY A 287 -9.55 -15.28 11.94
N THR A 288 -10.19 -14.12 12.04
CA THR A 288 -11.63 -13.98 12.28
C THR A 288 -12.32 -13.52 11.00
N SER A 289 -13.20 -14.33 10.41
CA SER A 289 -13.92 -13.92 9.19
C SER A 289 -14.61 -12.58 9.37
N LEU A 290 -14.47 -11.72 8.36
CA LEU A 290 -15.10 -10.40 8.30
C LEU A 290 -16.42 -10.39 7.50
N SER A 291 -16.90 -11.56 7.03
CA SER A 291 -18.16 -11.71 6.25
C SER A 291 -19.37 -11.07 6.94
N TYR A 292 -19.42 -11.09 8.28
CA TYR A 292 -20.47 -10.47 9.06
C TYR A 292 -20.63 -8.96 8.82
N THR A 293 -19.62 -8.29 8.27
CA THR A 293 -19.66 -6.86 7.93
C THR A 293 -20.33 -6.57 6.59
N PHE A 294 -20.68 -7.58 5.81
CA PHE A 294 -21.29 -7.43 4.47
C PHE A 294 -22.80 -7.22 4.53
N GLN A 295 -23.39 -7.53 5.65
CA GLN A 295 -24.82 -7.34 5.89
C GLN A 295 -25.09 -5.97 6.54
N PRO A 296 -26.27 -5.37 6.34
CA PRO A 296 -26.66 -4.17 7.07
C PRO A 296 -26.66 -4.44 8.57
N ALA A 297 -26.32 -3.42 9.37
CA ALA A 297 -26.56 -3.45 10.79
C ALA A 297 -28.07 -3.61 11.05
N ALA A 298 -28.44 -4.25 12.19
CA ALA A 298 -29.84 -4.29 12.62
C ALA A 298 -30.39 -2.85 12.72
N GLU A 299 -31.71 -2.68 12.48
CA GLU A 299 -32.36 -1.36 12.37
C GLU A 299 -32.02 -0.38 13.49
N ASP A 300 -31.72 -0.89 14.71
CA ASP A 300 -31.38 -0.10 15.88
C ASP A 300 -29.88 -0.02 16.20
N ALA A 301 -28.99 -0.61 15.38
CA ALA A 301 -27.57 -0.67 15.64
C ALA A 301 -26.79 0.39 14.84
N VAL A 302 -26.01 1.21 15.54
CA VAL A 302 -25.13 2.22 14.93
C VAL A 302 -24.05 1.58 14.03
N ALA A 303 -23.62 0.37 14.38
CA ALA A 303 -22.74 -0.48 13.56
C ALA A 303 -22.75 -1.91 14.11
N VAL A 304 -22.40 -2.89 13.26
CA VAL A 304 -22.13 -4.26 13.72
C VAL A 304 -20.84 -4.25 14.55
N PRO A 305 -20.83 -4.81 15.77
CA PRO A 305 -19.62 -4.79 16.62
C PRO A 305 -18.48 -5.59 16.03
N THR A 306 -17.25 -5.16 16.30
CA THR A 306 -16.04 -5.93 15.97
C THR A 306 -16.08 -7.30 16.66
N ARG A 307 -15.87 -8.36 15.89
CA ARG A 307 -15.80 -9.74 16.41
C ARG A 307 -14.40 -10.14 16.88
N LYS A 308 -13.36 -9.51 16.33
CA LYS A 308 -11.98 -9.76 16.74
C LYS A 308 -11.73 -9.14 18.10
N GLU A 309 -11.26 -9.93 19.06
CA GLU A 309 -11.06 -9.49 20.44
C GLU A 309 -9.70 -8.84 20.65
N ARG A 310 -8.67 -9.37 20.00
CA ARG A 310 -7.29 -8.89 20.17
C ARG A 310 -6.44 -9.21 18.93
N GLN A 311 -5.38 -8.41 18.73
CA GLN A 311 -4.37 -8.66 17.71
C GLN A 311 -3.02 -8.17 18.22
N TYR A 312 -2.03 -9.05 18.17
CA TYR A 312 -0.62 -8.73 18.46
C TYR A 312 0.10 -8.38 17.15
N PHE A 313 1.04 -7.45 17.25
CA PHE A 313 1.92 -7.03 16.17
C PHE A 313 3.36 -7.02 16.66
N GLU A 314 4.27 -7.47 15.82
CA GLU A 314 5.71 -7.41 16.05
C GLU A 314 6.44 -7.17 14.74
N MET A 315 7.44 -6.28 14.75
CA MET A 315 8.36 -6.05 13.65
C MET A 315 9.66 -5.44 14.18
N PHE A 316 10.77 -6.14 13.99
CA PHE A 316 12.11 -5.69 14.44
C PHE A 316 12.18 -5.29 15.93
N GLY A 317 11.48 -6.01 16.79
CA GLY A 317 11.38 -5.71 18.21
C GLY A 317 10.33 -4.65 18.58
N HIS A 318 9.82 -3.87 17.64
CA HIS A 318 8.64 -3.02 17.88
C HIS A 318 7.43 -3.91 18.13
N ARG A 319 6.68 -3.64 19.19
CA ARG A 319 5.55 -4.45 19.60
C ARG A 319 4.30 -3.60 19.75
N ALA A 320 3.16 -4.16 19.42
CA ALA A 320 1.88 -3.57 19.73
C ALA A 320 0.84 -4.66 19.99
N ILE A 321 -0.18 -4.29 20.75
CA ILE A 321 -1.40 -5.07 20.91
C ILE A 321 -2.61 -4.17 20.75
N TRP A 322 -3.56 -4.63 19.98
CA TRP A 322 -4.91 -4.06 19.93
C TRP A 322 -5.87 -4.98 20.69
N ALA A 323 -6.69 -4.42 21.55
CA ALA A 323 -7.76 -5.11 22.24
C ALA A 323 -8.86 -4.12 22.63
N ASP A 324 -10.12 -4.49 22.45
CA ASP A 324 -11.30 -3.73 22.86
C ASP A 324 -11.29 -2.25 22.43
N GLY A 325 -10.82 -1.97 21.20
CA GLY A 325 -10.73 -0.61 20.66
C GLY A 325 -9.50 0.18 21.10
N TRP A 326 -8.70 -0.34 22.03
CA TRP A 326 -7.44 0.27 22.48
C TRP A 326 -6.24 -0.34 21.80
N LYS A 327 -5.20 0.45 21.62
CA LYS A 327 -3.92 -0.02 21.09
C LYS A 327 -2.78 0.47 21.95
N ALA A 328 -2.00 -0.46 22.50
CA ALA A 328 -0.74 -0.19 23.17
C ALA A 328 0.42 -0.47 22.20
N VAL A 329 1.43 0.40 22.19
CA VAL A 329 2.61 0.30 21.32
C VAL A 329 3.86 0.48 22.16
N ALA A 330 4.80 -0.46 22.04
CA ALA A 330 6.16 -0.36 22.58
C ALA A 330 7.15 -0.19 21.40
N PHE A 331 7.79 0.98 21.34
CA PHE A 331 8.79 1.28 20.33
C PHE A 331 10.16 0.79 20.81
N HIS A 332 10.72 -0.19 20.15
CA HIS A 332 12.06 -0.68 20.44
C HIS A 332 13.10 0.12 19.65
N ARG A 333 14.06 0.70 20.35
CA ARG A 333 15.25 1.31 19.74
C ARG A 333 16.41 0.32 19.89
N PRO A 334 17.26 0.14 18.87
CA PRO A 334 18.43 -0.73 18.97
C PRO A 334 19.37 -0.37 20.13
N GLU A 335 19.32 0.89 20.57
CA GLU A 335 20.16 1.45 21.64
C GLU A 335 19.51 1.38 23.03
N THR A 336 18.22 1.00 23.11
CA THR A 336 17.55 0.79 24.41
C THR A 336 17.68 -0.67 24.81
N SER A 337 18.25 -0.91 25.98
CA SER A 337 18.21 -2.24 26.58
C SER A 337 16.75 -2.66 26.84
N LEU A 338 16.46 -3.95 26.88
CA LEU A 338 15.14 -4.49 27.22
C LEU A 338 14.69 -4.12 28.66
N GLU A 339 15.48 -3.35 29.37
CA GLU A 339 15.28 -2.92 30.76
C GLU A 339 14.75 -1.48 30.89
N ASP A 340 14.63 -0.73 29.78
CA ASP A 340 14.00 0.59 29.69
C ASP A 340 12.55 0.44 29.12
#